data_65360ae9a9bc3430ccc7ad17895cb672
#
_entry.id   65360ae9a9bc3430ccc7ad17895cb672
#
_cell.length_a   1.000
_cell.length_b   1.000
_cell.length_c   1.000
_cell.angle_alpha   90.00
_cell.angle_beta   90.00
_cell.angle_gamma   90.00
#
_symmetry.space_group_name_H-M   'P 1'
#
loop_
_entity.id
_entity.type
_entity.pdbx_description
1 polymer ?
#
loop_
_entity_poly.entity_id
_entity_poly.type
_entity_poly.pdbx_seq_one_letter_code
_entity_poly.pdbx_strand_id
1 'polypeptide(L)'
;LSAPLIYYRVHKTQISQIHNNEQQLNTLAIKQIAIANLFSLTEKAFGRHEEIPASLKKLTVVIPFLNEREEVRNTVKSVRDTAGDKVEIIVINDDSDKDYDYESELECYGVTYIRNSYRIGAALSKERGAQLSRTPYFLLLDAHMRFYFKDWAEYLIQELESDSERLLCSTSIALEKKEDGSVIISPNNTQANGAYLTFKDDYYIPGVQWNYYRGALPTDAPNQIPCVLGAGYATSKTYWNKIKGLQGLIHYGCEEAYISIKSWMQGGGCYLLPKLEIGHIYRKKFPYKLHSFEYAYNYLLISETLFPLKDKCIARALAWKVDKHSFENAMLLLQQRKQYNHQLEQFYKTHFIKKNYAYVKRLNEICEKIANSKDRICEDLIPKVLEYIVESIDPNMGIGLYNGLAGVLATALLCEKNEPGTAENLAIESWEHISAHIKDEFNIDFQSGLSGIGWLLIYASYHQLLEDDIEEELKIIDYRIIQSSIKRNRDLTFPTGVGGVYCYVVLRLLFQRKFKIQSAFPDDFMDELINEADRILASTNDWRTMNYVWQFKVIERIDAITYSPSFYEVVDLPDYIPSNKVHWKISLKGVLGSIINKLIN
;
A
#
# COMPACT_ATOMS: atom_id res chain seq x y z
N LEU A 1 -11.84 -19.69 -34.14
CA LEU A 1 -10.50 -19.08 -34.16
C LEU A 1 -9.52 -20.07 -33.55
N SER A 2 -8.82 -20.82 -34.42
CA SER A 2 -7.79 -21.80 -34.06
C SER A 2 -6.54 -21.06 -33.63
N ALA A 3 -6.24 -21.06 -32.33
CA ALA A 3 -4.92 -20.71 -31.85
C ALA A 3 -3.96 -21.90 -32.08
N PRO A 4 -2.72 -21.69 -32.54
CA PRO A 4 -1.79 -22.78 -32.75
C PRO A 4 -1.39 -23.41 -31.41
N LEU A 5 -1.68 -24.70 -31.24
CA LEU A 5 -1.17 -25.53 -30.16
C LEU A 5 0.32 -25.78 -30.41
N ILE A 6 1.19 -25.11 -29.65
CA ILE A 6 2.62 -25.40 -29.69
C ILE A 6 2.89 -26.55 -28.73
N TYR A 7 3.24 -27.71 -29.28
CA TYR A 7 3.69 -28.88 -28.51
C TYR A 7 5.17 -28.70 -28.16
N TYR A 8 5.49 -28.57 -26.87
CA TYR A 8 6.86 -28.68 -26.38
C TYR A 8 7.20 -30.09 -25.97
N ARG A 9 8.26 -30.67 -26.57
CA ARG A 9 8.86 -31.92 -26.15
C ARG A 9 9.78 -31.65 -24.95
N VAL A 10 9.41 -32.17 -23.77
CA VAL A 10 10.18 -32.00 -22.54
C VAL A 10 11.30 -33.03 -22.48
N HIS A 11 12.56 -32.60 -22.49
CA HIS A 11 13.70 -33.42 -22.10
C HIS A 11 13.86 -33.42 -20.57
N LYS A 12 14.02 -34.61 -20.00
CA LYS A 12 13.89 -34.94 -18.56
C LYS A 12 15.02 -34.47 -17.63
N THR A 13 15.99 -33.68 -18.06
CA THR A 13 17.08 -33.21 -17.20
C THR A 13 17.46 -31.77 -17.49
N GLN A 14 17.41 -30.91 -16.47
CA GLN A 14 18.06 -29.60 -16.30
C GLN A 14 17.38 -28.29 -16.72
N ILE A 15 16.15 -28.25 -17.20
CA ILE A 15 15.47 -26.96 -17.49
C ILE A 15 14.19 -26.80 -16.64
N SER A 16 13.99 -27.64 -15.62
CA SER A 16 12.66 -27.95 -15.11
C SER A 16 12.01 -26.93 -14.15
N GLN A 17 12.76 -26.05 -13.50
CA GLN A 17 12.11 -25.12 -12.54
C GLN A 17 11.74 -23.75 -13.15
N ILE A 18 12.59 -23.20 -13.99
CA ILE A 18 12.31 -21.88 -14.61
C ILE A 18 11.19 -21.99 -15.65
N HIS A 19 11.24 -23.01 -16.51
CA HIS A 19 10.18 -23.24 -17.50
C HIS A 19 8.86 -23.71 -16.90
N ASN A 20 8.89 -24.40 -15.76
CA ASN A 20 7.64 -24.79 -15.08
C ASN A 20 6.90 -23.59 -14.48
N ASN A 21 7.65 -22.61 -13.94
CA ASN A 21 7.09 -21.35 -13.46
C ASN A 21 6.56 -20.49 -14.62
N GLU A 22 7.28 -20.41 -15.70
CA GLU A 22 6.87 -19.68 -16.90
C GLU A 22 5.63 -20.30 -17.56
N GLN A 23 5.53 -21.62 -17.63
CA GLN A 23 4.32 -22.33 -18.08
C GLN A 23 3.14 -22.14 -17.14
N GLN A 24 3.34 -22.15 -15.82
CA GLN A 24 2.30 -21.88 -14.84
C GLN A 24 1.81 -20.44 -14.93
N LEU A 25 2.71 -19.48 -15.07
CA LEU A 25 2.38 -18.06 -15.26
C LEU A 25 1.64 -17.82 -16.58
N ASN A 26 2.09 -18.44 -17.68
CA ASN A 26 1.40 -18.36 -18.97
C ASN A 26 0.02 -18.99 -18.91
N THR A 27 -0.13 -20.13 -18.23
CA THR A 27 -1.43 -20.78 -18.02
C THR A 27 -2.33 -19.90 -17.16
N LEU A 28 -1.80 -19.27 -16.12
CA LEU A 28 -2.54 -18.35 -15.28
C LEU A 28 -2.97 -17.09 -16.06
N ALA A 29 -2.08 -16.50 -16.83
CA ALA A 29 -2.37 -15.33 -17.68
C ALA A 29 -3.46 -15.64 -18.72
N ILE A 30 -3.41 -16.81 -19.37
CA ILE A 30 -4.42 -17.26 -20.33
C ILE A 30 -5.76 -17.48 -19.64
N LYS A 31 -5.78 -18.11 -18.46
CA LYS A 31 -7.01 -18.30 -17.67
C LYS A 31 -7.61 -16.95 -17.26
N GLN A 32 -6.80 -16.00 -16.81
CA GLN A 32 -7.25 -14.67 -16.40
C GLN A 32 -7.75 -13.83 -17.57
N ILE A 33 -7.12 -13.93 -18.75
CA ILE A 33 -7.60 -13.30 -19.99
C ILE A 33 -8.93 -13.94 -20.42
N ALA A 34 -9.06 -15.27 -20.32
CA ALA A 34 -10.30 -15.97 -20.63
C ALA A 34 -11.43 -15.57 -19.65
N ILE A 35 -11.13 -15.40 -18.36
CA ILE A 35 -12.07 -14.90 -17.35
C ILE A 35 -12.48 -13.45 -17.65
N ALA A 36 -11.54 -12.56 -17.95
CA ALA A 36 -11.83 -11.18 -18.32
C ALA A 36 -12.69 -11.10 -19.59
N ASN A 37 -12.40 -11.95 -20.58
CA ASN A 37 -13.20 -12.07 -21.78
C ASN A 37 -14.59 -12.68 -21.49
N LEU A 38 -14.69 -13.63 -20.57
CA LEU A 38 -15.98 -14.21 -20.14
C LEU A 38 -16.85 -13.14 -19.46
N PHE A 39 -16.28 -12.29 -18.60
CA PHE A 39 -16.99 -11.15 -18.02
C PHE A 39 -17.41 -10.13 -19.08
N SER A 40 -16.55 -9.82 -20.06
CA SER A 40 -16.88 -8.96 -21.21
C SER A 40 -17.96 -9.56 -22.12
N LEU A 41 -17.95 -10.87 -22.30
CA LEU A 41 -18.97 -11.59 -23.09
C LEU A 41 -20.30 -11.71 -22.32
N THR A 42 -20.25 -11.83 -20.99
CA THR A 42 -21.45 -11.78 -20.15
C THR A 42 -22.06 -10.38 -20.15
N GLU A 43 -21.27 -9.31 -20.08
CA GLU A 43 -21.78 -7.95 -20.28
C GLU A 43 -22.48 -7.79 -21.65
N LYS A 44 -21.92 -8.36 -22.72
CA LYS A 44 -22.55 -8.36 -24.06
C LYS A 44 -23.74 -9.28 -24.20
N ALA A 45 -23.74 -10.43 -23.51
CA ALA A 45 -24.84 -11.40 -23.54
C ALA A 45 -26.03 -10.98 -22.67
N PHE A 46 -25.76 -10.31 -21.53
CA PHE A 46 -26.80 -9.71 -20.69
C PHE A 46 -27.30 -8.34 -21.20
N GLY A 47 -26.64 -7.74 -22.18
CA GLY A 47 -27.11 -6.53 -22.87
C GLY A 47 -28.31 -6.72 -23.79
N ARG A 48 -28.81 -7.94 -23.96
CA ARG A 48 -30.18 -8.20 -24.44
C ARG A 48 -31.09 -8.33 -23.21
N HIS A 49 -31.72 -7.23 -22.86
CA HIS A 49 -32.78 -7.19 -21.88
C HIS A 49 -33.91 -8.14 -22.27
N GLU A 50 -33.84 -9.39 -21.85
CA GLU A 50 -35.05 -10.05 -21.40
C GLU A 50 -35.35 -9.38 -20.05
N GLU A 51 -36.48 -8.74 -19.91
CA GLU A 51 -36.98 -8.20 -18.64
C GLU A 51 -37.16 -9.38 -17.68
N ILE A 52 -36.09 -9.70 -16.97
CA ILE A 52 -36.13 -10.58 -15.81
C ILE A 52 -36.96 -9.83 -14.77
N PRO A 53 -38.07 -10.40 -14.23
CA PRO A 53 -38.88 -9.71 -13.23
C PRO A 53 -37.95 -9.15 -12.15
N ALA A 54 -38.02 -7.84 -11.92
CA ALA A 54 -37.21 -7.18 -10.90
C ALA A 54 -37.46 -7.92 -9.58
N SER A 55 -36.42 -8.46 -8.97
CA SER A 55 -36.51 -9.04 -7.64
C SER A 55 -37.18 -8.02 -6.72
N LEU A 56 -38.21 -8.41 -5.96
CA LEU A 56 -38.82 -7.58 -4.93
C LEU A 56 -37.80 -7.28 -3.81
N LYS A 57 -36.70 -8.05 -3.75
CA LYS A 57 -35.62 -7.90 -2.79
C LYS A 57 -34.62 -6.84 -3.28
N LYS A 58 -34.08 -6.08 -2.35
CA LYS A 58 -33.15 -4.99 -2.65
C LYS A 58 -31.68 -5.33 -2.39
N LEU A 59 -31.40 -6.41 -1.66
CA LEU A 59 -30.06 -6.77 -1.20
C LEU A 59 -29.74 -8.23 -1.52
N THR A 60 -28.55 -8.47 -2.09
CA THR A 60 -27.95 -9.80 -2.25
C THR A 60 -26.75 -9.93 -1.31
N VAL A 61 -26.66 -11.02 -0.56
CA VAL A 61 -25.45 -11.41 0.18
C VAL A 61 -24.64 -12.37 -0.67
N VAL A 62 -23.41 -12.02 -0.97
CA VAL A 62 -22.47 -12.82 -1.78
C VAL A 62 -21.44 -13.45 -0.86
N ILE A 63 -21.35 -14.78 -0.84
CA ILE A 63 -20.49 -15.55 0.05
C ILE A 63 -19.59 -16.47 -0.78
N PRO A 64 -18.37 -16.03 -1.16
CA PRO A 64 -17.39 -16.92 -1.78
C PRO A 64 -16.71 -17.79 -0.73
N PHE A 65 -16.38 -19.03 -1.09
CA PHE A 65 -15.65 -19.93 -0.21
C PHE A 65 -14.74 -20.90 -0.97
N LEU A 66 -13.72 -21.38 -0.28
CA LEU A 66 -12.83 -22.45 -0.72
C LEU A 66 -12.45 -23.32 0.49
N ASN A 67 -12.84 -24.58 0.49
CA ASN A 67 -12.54 -25.57 1.54
C ASN A 67 -12.93 -25.12 2.97
N GLU A 68 -14.09 -24.46 3.13
CA GLU A 68 -14.52 -23.80 4.38
C GLU A 68 -15.18 -24.73 5.40
N ARG A 69 -15.18 -25.99 5.22
CA ARG A 69 -15.90 -26.89 6.12
C ARG A 69 -17.33 -26.39 6.39
N GLU A 70 -17.85 -26.67 7.59
CA GLU A 70 -19.21 -26.30 8.00
C GLU A 70 -19.45 -24.78 8.14
N GLU A 71 -18.41 -23.96 8.12
CA GLU A 71 -18.56 -22.52 8.39
C GLU A 71 -19.35 -21.79 7.28
N VAL A 72 -19.23 -22.21 6.02
CA VAL A 72 -20.05 -21.63 4.95
C VAL A 72 -21.54 -21.85 5.23
N ARG A 73 -21.93 -23.08 5.64
CA ARG A 73 -23.31 -23.41 6.01
C ARG A 73 -23.77 -22.60 7.22
N ASN A 74 -22.92 -22.50 8.25
CA ASN A 74 -23.25 -21.74 9.47
C ASN A 74 -23.42 -20.24 9.16
N THR A 75 -22.64 -19.69 8.23
CA THR A 75 -22.78 -18.31 7.77
C THR A 75 -24.11 -18.11 7.02
N VAL A 76 -24.42 -18.97 6.06
CA VAL A 76 -25.69 -18.92 5.33
C VAL A 76 -26.88 -19.04 6.30
N LYS A 77 -26.81 -19.99 7.24
CA LYS A 77 -27.83 -20.16 8.27
C LYS A 77 -27.98 -18.87 9.09
N SER A 78 -26.89 -18.26 9.55
CA SER A 78 -26.91 -17.02 10.33
C SER A 78 -27.56 -15.86 9.56
N VAL A 79 -27.29 -15.74 8.26
CA VAL A 79 -27.95 -14.75 7.39
C VAL A 79 -29.47 -15.03 7.31
N ARG A 80 -29.88 -16.29 7.09
CA ARG A 80 -31.30 -16.64 7.01
C ARG A 80 -32.05 -16.46 8.32
N ASP A 81 -31.44 -16.88 9.43
CA ASP A 81 -32.05 -16.75 10.77
C ASP A 81 -32.31 -15.28 11.15
N THR A 82 -31.52 -14.34 10.65
CA THR A 82 -31.58 -12.92 11.00
C THR A 82 -32.28 -12.04 9.97
N ALA A 83 -32.12 -12.31 8.69
CA ALA A 83 -32.72 -11.52 7.61
C ALA A 83 -33.96 -12.21 6.97
N GLY A 84 -34.19 -13.50 7.25
CA GLY A 84 -35.29 -14.27 6.61
C GLY A 84 -35.15 -14.23 5.09
N ASP A 85 -36.30 -14.08 4.43
CA ASP A 85 -36.41 -14.02 2.97
C ASP A 85 -36.22 -12.59 2.39
N LYS A 86 -35.84 -11.61 3.21
CA LYS A 86 -35.65 -10.21 2.77
C LYS A 86 -34.45 -10.02 1.85
N VAL A 87 -33.51 -10.97 1.87
CA VAL A 87 -32.27 -10.92 1.06
C VAL A 87 -32.17 -12.11 0.11
N GLU A 88 -31.51 -11.91 -1.02
CA GLU A 88 -31.00 -13.00 -1.85
C GLU A 88 -29.63 -13.45 -1.30
N ILE A 89 -29.31 -14.73 -1.47
CA ILE A 89 -27.99 -15.25 -1.08
C ILE A 89 -27.40 -15.95 -2.31
N ILE A 90 -26.19 -15.53 -2.70
CA ILE A 90 -25.38 -16.19 -3.71
C ILE A 90 -24.15 -16.79 -3.01
N VAL A 91 -23.99 -18.09 -3.12
CA VAL A 91 -22.81 -18.80 -2.60
C VAL A 91 -21.92 -19.19 -3.77
N ILE A 92 -20.66 -18.78 -3.74
CA ILE A 92 -19.68 -19.08 -4.79
C ILE A 92 -18.68 -20.10 -4.24
N ASN A 93 -18.78 -21.36 -4.68
CA ASN A 93 -17.79 -22.38 -4.43
C ASN A 93 -16.61 -22.20 -5.41
N ASP A 94 -15.44 -21.80 -4.90
CA ASP A 94 -14.26 -21.54 -5.72
C ASP A 94 -13.46 -22.83 -6.02
N ASP A 95 -14.15 -23.86 -6.53
CA ASP A 95 -13.59 -25.16 -6.86
C ASP A 95 -13.01 -25.89 -5.62
N SER A 96 -13.79 -25.91 -4.54
CA SER A 96 -13.43 -26.67 -3.34
C SER A 96 -13.31 -28.18 -3.63
N ASP A 97 -12.52 -28.87 -2.80
CA ASP A 97 -12.46 -30.33 -2.83
C ASP A 97 -13.85 -30.95 -2.60
N LYS A 98 -14.07 -32.17 -3.06
CA LYS A 98 -15.41 -32.81 -3.03
C LYS A 98 -16.03 -32.88 -1.64
N ASP A 99 -15.20 -33.09 -0.60
CA ASP A 99 -15.65 -33.16 0.79
C ASP A 99 -16.14 -31.81 1.35
N TYR A 100 -15.93 -30.72 0.62
CA TYR A 100 -16.34 -29.35 0.97
C TYR A 100 -17.38 -28.80 -0.02
N ASP A 101 -18.08 -29.67 -0.74
CA ASP A 101 -19.21 -29.26 -1.58
C ASP A 101 -20.51 -29.33 -0.78
N TYR A 102 -21.11 -28.18 -0.54
CA TYR A 102 -22.31 -28.05 0.31
C TYR A 102 -23.58 -27.71 -0.49
N GLU A 103 -23.62 -27.93 -1.80
CA GLU A 103 -24.75 -27.55 -2.64
C GLU A 103 -26.05 -28.11 -2.10
N SER A 104 -26.13 -29.44 -1.87
CA SER A 104 -27.31 -30.11 -1.36
C SER A 104 -27.73 -29.68 0.04
N GLU A 105 -26.77 -29.39 0.92
CA GLU A 105 -27.03 -28.92 2.29
C GLU A 105 -27.55 -27.49 2.34
N LEU A 106 -27.18 -26.67 1.36
CA LEU A 106 -27.55 -25.25 1.28
C LEU A 106 -28.89 -25.04 0.54
N GLU A 107 -29.39 -26.03 -0.17
CA GLU A 107 -30.65 -25.96 -0.92
C GLU A 107 -31.84 -25.53 -0.04
N CYS A 108 -31.92 -26.05 1.20
CA CYS A 108 -33.00 -25.73 2.14
C CYS A 108 -33.02 -24.24 2.56
N TYR A 109 -31.95 -23.50 2.35
CA TYR A 109 -31.88 -22.06 2.63
C TYR A 109 -32.27 -21.19 1.43
N GLY A 110 -32.64 -21.76 0.30
CA GLY A 110 -33.03 -21.03 -0.91
C GLY A 110 -31.90 -20.12 -1.42
N VAL A 111 -30.70 -20.65 -1.49
CA VAL A 111 -29.52 -19.94 -2.02
C VAL A 111 -29.35 -20.20 -3.52
N THR A 112 -28.76 -19.27 -4.23
CA THR A 112 -28.21 -19.53 -5.56
C THR A 112 -26.78 -20.04 -5.38
N TYR A 113 -26.57 -21.34 -5.59
CA TYR A 113 -25.25 -21.96 -5.48
C TYR A 113 -24.56 -22.00 -6.84
N ILE A 114 -23.30 -21.57 -6.87
CA ILE A 114 -22.49 -21.51 -8.09
C ILE A 114 -21.13 -22.11 -7.79
N ARG A 115 -20.75 -23.14 -8.56
CA ARG A 115 -19.41 -23.72 -8.50
C ARG A 115 -18.56 -23.17 -9.64
N ASN A 116 -17.36 -22.69 -9.34
CA ASN A 116 -16.35 -22.37 -10.34
C ASN A 116 -15.78 -23.68 -10.92
N SER A 117 -15.54 -23.73 -12.23
CA SER A 117 -14.96 -24.91 -12.89
C SER A 117 -13.45 -25.10 -12.59
N TYR A 118 -12.82 -24.09 -12.02
CA TYR A 118 -11.46 -24.08 -11.50
C TYR A 118 -11.32 -22.92 -10.52
N ARG A 119 -10.33 -23.01 -9.64
CA ARG A 119 -10.06 -21.96 -8.66
C ARG A 119 -9.70 -20.63 -9.33
N ILE A 120 -10.47 -19.59 -9.08
CA ILE A 120 -10.23 -18.21 -9.55
C ILE A 120 -9.82 -17.25 -8.43
N GLY A 121 -9.99 -17.64 -7.18
CA GLY A 121 -9.63 -16.91 -5.98
C GLY A 121 -10.71 -15.99 -5.43
N ALA A 122 -10.49 -15.48 -4.23
CA ALA A 122 -11.48 -14.70 -3.49
C ALA A 122 -11.90 -13.42 -4.23
N ALA A 123 -10.94 -12.66 -4.78
CA ALA A 123 -11.23 -11.42 -5.49
C ALA A 123 -12.18 -11.62 -6.67
N LEU A 124 -11.88 -12.60 -7.54
CA LEU A 124 -12.71 -12.85 -8.73
C LEU A 124 -14.01 -13.58 -8.39
N SER A 125 -14.05 -14.38 -7.33
CA SER A 125 -15.30 -14.97 -6.84
C SER A 125 -16.23 -13.90 -6.26
N LYS A 126 -15.71 -12.92 -5.50
CA LYS A 126 -16.46 -11.72 -5.07
C LYS A 126 -16.99 -10.93 -6.27
N GLU A 127 -16.13 -10.66 -7.26
CA GLU A 127 -16.52 -9.96 -8.49
C GLU A 127 -17.64 -10.71 -9.24
N ARG A 128 -17.49 -12.04 -9.43
CA ARG A 128 -18.49 -12.88 -10.06
C ARG A 128 -19.84 -12.81 -9.34
N GLY A 129 -19.85 -12.92 -8.02
CA GLY A 129 -21.07 -12.83 -7.21
C GLY A 129 -21.73 -11.46 -7.31
N ALA A 130 -20.96 -10.37 -7.28
CA ALA A 130 -21.45 -9.02 -7.47
C ALA A 130 -22.11 -8.83 -8.85
N GLN A 131 -21.50 -9.36 -9.92
CA GLN A 131 -22.05 -9.28 -11.27
C GLN A 131 -23.34 -10.11 -11.44
N LEU A 132 -23.43 -11.27 -10.78
CA LEU A 132 -24.60 -12.15 -10.82
C LEU A 132 -25.76 -11.68 -9.92
N SER A 133 -25.50 -10.75 -8.99
CA SER A 133 -26.54 -10.14 -8.17
C SER A 133 -27.63 -9.50 -9.04
N ARG A 134 -28.89 -9.81 -8.75
CA ARG A 134 -30.07 -9.24 -9.44
C ARG A 134 -30.70 -8.08 -8.71
N THR A 135 -30.23 -7.81 -7.49
CA THR A 135 -30.68 -6.71 -6.65
C THR A 135 -29.82 -5.45 -6.87
N PRO A 136 -30.35 -4.25 -6.58
CA PRO A 136 -29.58 -3.01 -6.74
C PRO A 136 -28.38 -2.92 -5.80
N TYR A 137 -28.42 -3.61 -4.66
CA TYR A 137 -27.39 -3.58 -3.63
C TYR A 137 -26.86 -4.97 -3.34
N PHE A 138 -25.61 -5.08 -2.91
CA PHE A 138 -25.05 -6.34 -2.42
C PHE A 138 -24.09 -6.11 -1.25
N LEU A 139 -23.97 -7.15 -0.43
CA LEU A 139 -23.01 -7.31 0.64
C LEU A 139 -22.05 -8.44 0.27
N LEU A 140 -20.77 -8.15 0.15
CA LEU A 140 -19.71 -9.15 0.06
C LEU A 140 -19.34 -9.60 1.47
N LEU A 141 -19.42 -10.89 1.72
CA LEU A 141 -19.30 -11.47 3.06
C LEU A 141 -18.37 -12.68 3.04
N ASP A 142 -17.44 -12.78 3.99
CA ASP A 142 -16.63 -13.99 4.15
C ASP A 142 -17.47 -15.17 4.64
N ALA A 143 -17.01 -16.40 4.37
CA ALA A 143 -17.77 -17.62 4.61
C ALA A 143 -17.75 -18.14 6.07
N HIS A 144 -17.29 -17.33 7.03
CA HIS A 144 -17.16 -17.70 8.46
C HIS A 144 -17.61 -16.55 9.37
N MET A 145 -18.81 -16.04 9.08
CA MET A 145 -19.41 -14.87 9.72
C MET A 145 -20.67 -15.22 10.49
N ARG A 146 -21.05 -14.38 11.48
CA ARG A 146 -22.27 -14.52 12.27
C ARG A 146 -22.96 -13.17 12.44
N PHE A 147 -24.26 -13.14 12.20
CA PHE A 147 -25.12 -11.99 12.48
C PHE A 147 -25.87 -12.17 13.78
N TYR A 148 -26.04 -11.09 14.53
CA TYR A 148 -26.72 -11.09 15.82
C TYR A 148 -27.96 -10.19 15.84
N PHE A 149 -28.01 -9.20 14.96
CA PHE A 149 -29.07 -8.21 14.88
C PHE A 149 -30.04 -8.54 13.75
N LYS A 150 -31.35 -8.57 14.02
CA LYS A 150 -32.34 -9.03 13.03
C LYS A 150 -32.67 -8.02 11.94
N ASP A 151 -32.55 -6.72 12.22
CA ASP A 151 -32.94 -5.67 11.27
C ASP A 151 -31.73 -5.12 10.51
N TRP A 152 -30.64 -5.88 10.46
CA TRP A 152 -29.40 -5.45 9.81
C TRP A 152 -29.58 -5.22 8.31
N ALA A 153 -30.42 -6.03 7.65
CA ALA A 153 -30.60 -5.93 6.20
C ALA A 153 -31.35 -4.65 5.82
N GLU A 154 -32.40 -4.32 6.56
CA GLU A 154 -33.16 -3.08 6.39
C GLU A 154 -32.30 -1.87 6.68
N TYR A 155 -31.53 -1.89 7.76
CA TYR A 155 -30.61 -0.82 8.11
C TYR A 155 -29.58 -0.60 6.99
N LEU A 156 -28.96 -1.67 6.48
CA LEU A 156 -28.00 -1.59 5.39
C LEU A 156 -28.64 -1.04 4.10
N ILE A 157 -29.86 -1.50 3.76
CA ILE A 157 -30.60 -1.01 2.60
C ILE A 157 -30.91 0.49 2.73
N GLN A 158 -31.38 0.96 3.88
CA GLN A 158 -31.68 2.37 4.12
C GLN A 158 -30.44 3.25 3.94
N GLU A 159 -29.29 2.80 4.47
CA GLU A 159 -28.01 3.51 4.31
C GLU A 159 -27.56 3.57 2.83
N LEU A 160 -27.75 2.48 2.07
CA LEU A 160 -27.42 2.44 0.64
C LEU A 160 -28.40 3.27 -0.21
N GLU A 161 -29.67 3.36 0.20
CA GLU A 161 -30.66 4.21 -0.45
C GLU A 161 -30.41 5.69 -0.19
N SER A 162 -29.86 6.04 0.98
CA SER A 162 -29.51 7.43 1.30
C SER A 162 -28.36 7.96 0.45
N ASP A 163 -27.39 7.12 0.15
CA ASP A 163 -26.28 7.39 -0.76
C ASP A 163 -25.74 6.08 -1.33
N SER A 164 -26.00 5.84 -2.60
CA SER A 164 -25.63 4.59 -3.29
C SER A 164 -24.24 4.60 -3.91
N GLU A 165 -23.54 5.75 -3.90
CA GLU A 165 -22.21 5.91 -4.51
C GLU A 165 -21.07 5.87 -3.48
N ARG A 166 -21.13 4.96 -2.51
CA ARG A 166 -20.11 4.78 -1.46
C ARG A 166 -19.91 3.31 -1.12
N LEU A 167 -18.82 3.00 -0.41
CA LEU A 167 -18.60 1.70 0.20
C LEU A 167 -19.02 1.76 1.68
N LEU A 168 -19.82 0.80 2.12
CA LEU A 168 -20.25 0.65 3.51
C LEU A 168 -19.55 -0.55 4.13
N CYS A 169 -18.92 -0.37 5.28
CA CYS A 169 -18.18 -1.38 6.00
C CYS A 169 -18.89 -1.74 7.31
N SER A 170 -19.02 -3.03 7.61
CA SER A 170 -19.48 -3.48 8.92
C SER A 170 -18.40 -3.31 9.98
N THR A 171 -18.83 -3.21 11.23
CA THR A 171 -17.96 -3.46 12.37
C THR A 171 -17.75 -4.96 12.51
N SER A 172 -16.50 -5.40 12.67
CA SER A 172 -16.15 -6.82 12.82
C SER A 172 -15.85 -7.15 14.28
N ILE A 173 -16.64 -8.07 14.87
CA ILE A 173 -16.42 -8.59 16.23
C ILE A 173 -15.63 -9.88 16.14
N ALA A 174 -14.54 -9.98 16.89
CA ALA A 174 -13.72 -11.18 16.90
C ALA A 174 -14.45 -12.35 17.55
N LEU A 175 -14.56 -13.46 16.81
CA LEU A 175 -15.09 -14.73 17.28
C LEU A 175 -13.97 -15.75 17.43
N GLU A 176 -14.11 -16.60 18.44
CA GLU A 176 -13.21 -17.71 18.73
C GLU A 176 -13.98 -19.03 18.67
N LYS A 177 -13.46 -20.01 17.91
CA LYS A 177 -14.01 -21.36 17.85
C LYS A 177 -13.31 -22.22 18.89
N LYS A 178 -14.08 -22.80 19.81
CA LYS A 178 -13.60 -23.70 20.85
C LYS A 178 -13.41 -25.13 20.32
N GLU A 179 -12.75 -25.96 21.10
CA GLU A 179 -12.48 -27.38 20.76
C GLU A 179 -13.77 -28.19 20.59
N ASP A 180 -14.83 -27.87 21.32
CA ASP A 180 -16.17 -28.48 21.21
C ASP A 180 -16.96 -28.03 19.98
N GLY A 181 -16.36 -27.16 19.14
CA GLY A 181 -17.00 -26.58 17.95
C GLY A 181 -17.91 -25.38 18.21
N SER A 182 -18.16 -25.01 19.47
CA SER A 182 -18.93 -23.81 19.81
C SER A 182 -18.15 -22.55 19.42
N VAL A 183 -18.88 -21.50 19.04
CA VAL A 183 -18.31 -20.21 18.66
C VAL A 183 -18.77 -19.16 19.68
N ILE A 184 -17.81 -18.46 20.27
CA ILE A 184 -18.04 -17.40 21.25
C ILE A 184 -17.40 -16.10 20.80
N ILE A 185 -17.86 -14.96 21.35
CA ILE A 185 -17.15 -13.69 21.23
C ILE A 185 -15.81 -13.85 21.96
N SER A 186 -14.71 -13.45 21.29
CA SER A 186 -13.37 -13.54 21.88
C SER A 186 -13.34 -12.82 23.24
N PRO A 187 -12.72 -13.44 24.27
CA PRO A 187 -12.62 -12.85 25.60
C PRO A 187 -12.01 -11.45 25.62
N ASN A 188 -11.14 -11.14 24.67
CA ASN A 188 -10.54 -9.82 24.51
C ASN A 188 -11.52 -8.79 23.93
N ASN A 189 -12.72 -9.19 23.54
CA ASN A 189 -13.75 -8.35 22.93
C ASN A 189 -13.18 -7.41 21.84
N THR A 190 -12.31 -7.96 21.01
CA THR A 190 -11.63 -7.19 19.95
C THR A 190 -12.63 -6.85 18.86
N GLN A 191 -12.76 -5.57 18.56
CA GLN A 191 -13.66 -5.04 17.55
C GLN A 191 -12.88 -4.21 16.56
N ALA A 192 -12.96 -4.55 15.27
CA ALA A 192 -12.34 -3.78 14.21
C ALA A 192 -13.36 -2.86 13.53
N ASN A 193 -13.02 -1.57 13.46
CA ASN A 193 -13.85 -0.48 12.92
C ASN A 193 -13.28 -0.01 11.58
N GLY A 194 -13.35 -0.87 10.56
CA GLY A 194 -12.68 -0.66 9.30
C GLY A 194 -11.17 -0.95 9.37
N ALA A 195 -10.45 -0.48 8.39
CA ALA A 195 -9.01 -0.64 8.25
C ALA A 195 -8.35 0.67 7.84
N TYR A 196 -7.03 0.71 7.86
CA TYR A 196 -6.21 1.75 7.24
C TYR A 196 -5.07 1.11 6.45
N LEU A 197 -4.49 1.89 5.54
CA LEU A 197 -3.38 1.47 4.70
C LEU A 197 -2.09 2.06 5.26
N THR A 198 -1.07 1.22 5.42
CA THR A 198 0.28 1.67 5.73
C THR A 198 1.12 1.75 4.45
N PHE A 199 1.96 2.78 4.38
CA PHE A 199 2.88 3.04 3.27
C PHE A 199 4.34 3.02 3.75
N LYS A 200 4.58 2.35 4.88
CA LYS A 200 5.91 2.18 5.47
C LYS A 200 6.66 1.03 4.81
N ASP A 201 7.98 1.10 4.87
CA ASP A 201 8.90 0.22 4.15
C ASP A 201 9.04 -1.21 4.68
N ASP A 202 8.36 -1.57 5.76
CA ASP A 202 8.35 -2.95 6.29
C ASP A 202 7.31 -3.86 5.63
N TYR A 203 6.44 -3.30 4.80
CA TYR A 203 5.32 -4.00 4.20
C TYR A 203 5.31 -3.85 2.67
N TYR A 204 4.60 -4.77 2.00
CA TYR A 204 4.08 -4.43 0.69
C TYR A 204 3.22 -3.18 0.79
N ILE A 205 3.44 -2.19 -0.07
CA ILE A 205 2.63 -0.98 -0.07
C ILE A 205 1.57 -0.99 -1.18
N PRO A 206 0.30 -0.73 -0.84
CA PRO A 206 -0.21 -0.42 0.50
C PRO A 206 -0.47 -1.69 1.33
N GLY A 207 0.05 -1.75 2.54
CA GLY A 207 -0.29 -2.79 3.52
C GLY A 207 -1.63 -2.48 4.20
N VAL A 208 -2.46 -3.49 4.48
CA VAL A 208 -3.74 -3.31 5.18
C VAL A 208 -3.56 -3.59 6.67
N GLN A 209 -3.95 -2.65 7.51
CA GLN A 209 -3.96 -2.79 8.97
C GLN A 209 -5.38 -2.58 9.50
N TRP A 210 -5.80 -3.42 10.43
CA TRP A 210 -7.12 -3.31 11.03
C TRP A 210 -7.18 -2.19 12.04
N ASN A 211 -8.25 -1.38 11.98
CA ASN A 211 -8.44 -0.28 12.88
C ASN A 211 -9.23 -0.72 14.12
N TYR A 212 -8.55 -0.77 15.26
CA TYR A 212 -9.17 -1.07 16.56
C TYR A 212 -9.56 0.19 17.35
N TYR A 213 -9.29 1.36 16.82
CA TYR A 213 -9.71 2.62 17.44
C TYR A 213 -11.23 2.80 17.32
N ARG A 214 -11.87 3.19 18.42
CA ARG A 214 -13.33 3.33 18.52
C ARG A 214 -13.83 4.77 18.44
N GLY A 215 -12.93 5.74 18.42
CA GLY A 215 -13.28 7.15 18.34
C GLY A 215 -13.54 7.61 16.91
N ALA A 216 -14.07 8.82 16.77
CA ALA A 216 -14.24 9.48 15.49
C ALA A 216 -12.87 9.82 14.88
N LEU A 217 -12.70 9.57 13.58
CA LEU A 217 -11.55 10.03 12.84
C LEU A 217 -11.78 11.48 12.37
N PRO A 218 -10.73 12.31 12.27
CA PRO A 218 -10.85 13.68 11.77
C PRO A 218 -10.99 13.70 10.25
N THR A 219 -12.17 13.34 9.78
CA THR A 219 -12.53 13.22 8.36
C THR A 219 -13.60 14.22 7.95
N ASP A 220 -13.81 14.39 6.65
CA ASP A 220 -14.74 15.38 6.08
C ASP A 220 -16.21 15.10 6.47
N ALA A 221 -16.56 13.85 6.80
CA ALA A 221 -17.92 13.45 7.20
C ALA A 221 -17.89 12.39 8.32
N PRO A 222 -18.98 12.27 9.11
CA PRO A 222 -19.09 11.25 10.16
C PRO A 222 -18.94 9.84 9.61
N ASN A 223 -18.35 8.95 10.41
CA ASN A 223 -18.15 7.53 10.09
C ASN A 223 -17.31 7.22 8.84
N GLN A 224 -16.65 8.20 8.24
CA GLN A 224 -15.67 7.93 7.20
C GLN A 224 -14.49 7.16 7.75
N ILE A 225 -14.02 6.15 7.00
CA ILE A 225 -12.86 5.31 7.31
C ILE A 225 -11.94 5.23 6.09
N PRO A 226 -10.62 5.14 6.26
CA PRO A 226 -9.70 5.10 5.15
C PRO A 226 -9.87 3.87 4.24
N CYS A 227 -10.19 2.72 4.85
CA CYS A 227 -10.27 1.44 4.17
C CYS A 227 -11.35 0.55 4.77
N VAL A 228 -12.07 -0.20 3.94
CA VAL A 228 -13.04 -1.21 4.39
C VAL A 228 -12.33 -2.47 4.88
N LEU A 229 -13.04 -3.29 5.68
CA LEU A 229 -12.63 -4.65 6.02
C LEU A 229 -13.13 -5.62 4.95
N GLY A 230 -12.28 -6.53 4.49
CA GLY A 230 -12.63 -7.53 3.48
C GLY A 230 -13.67 -8.54 3.92
N ALA A 231 -13.83 -8.70 5.24
CA ALA A 231 -14.76 -9.66 5.84
C ALA A 231 -16.24 -9.30 5.60
N GLY A 232 -16.58 -8.00 5.49
CA GLY A 232 -17.96 -7.57 5.27
C GLY A 232 -18.06 -6.12 4.79
N TYR A 233 -18.37 -5.90 3.49
CA TYR A 233 -18.61 -4.57 2.96
C TYR A 233 -19.67 -4.61 1.84
N ALA A 234 -20.40 -3.52 1.71
CA ALA A 234 -21.54 -3.40 0.81
C ALA A 234 -21.48 -2.16 -0.06
N THR A 235 -22.18 -2.22 -1.20
CA THR A 235 -22.34 -1.07 -2.10
C THR A 235 -23.48 -1.32 -3.09
N SER A 236 -23.78 -0.32 -3.94
CA SER A 236 -24.68 -0.52 -5.08
C SER A 236 -23.96 -1.17 -6.26
N LYS A 237 -24.70 -1.96 -7.03
CA LYS A 237 -24.20 -2.58 -8.26
C LYS A 237 -23.75 -1.51 -9.28
N THR A 238 -24.48 -0.41 -9.36
CA THR A 238 -24.15 0.72 -10.24
C THR A 238 -22.80 1.33 -9.85
N TYR A 239 -22.58 1.58 -8.55
CA TYR A 239 -21.32 2.15 -8.08
C TYR A 239 -20.15 1.18 -8.25
N TRP A 240 -20.38 -0.11 -7.96
CA TRP A 240 -19.37 -1.16 -8.18
C TRP A 240 -18.88 -1.18 -9.62
N ASN A 241 -19.80 -1.15 -10.58
CA ASN A 241 -19.44 -1.12 -12.01
C ASN A 241 -18.73 0.19 -12.39
N LYS A 242 -19.17 1.32 -11.83
CA LYS A 242 -18.55 2.62 -12.02
C LYS A 242 -17.08 2.65 -11.59
N ILE A 243 -16.72 2.00 -10.48
CA ILE A 243 -15.34 1.91 -9.99
C ILE A 243 -14.60 0.67 -10.48
N LYS A 244 -15.18 -0.14 -11.38
CA LYS A 244 -14.59 -1.39 -11.91
C LYS A 244 -14.30 -2.44 -10.83
N GLY A 245 -15.11 -2.52 -9.77
CA GLY A 245 -15.05 -3.55 -8.74
C GLY A 245 -13.63 -4.05 -8.40
N LEU A 246 -13.42 -5.35 -8.42
CA LEU A 246 -12.11 -5.99 -8.17
C LEU A 246 -11.38 -6.42 -9.47
N GLN A 247 -11.79 -5.87 -10.61
CA GLN A 247 -11.20 -6.21 -11.92
C GLN A 247 -9.70 -5.94 -11.94
N GLY A 248 -8.96 -6.91 -12.43
CA GLY A 248 -7.48 -6.86 -12.52
C GLY A 248 -6.79 -7.69 -11.47
N LEU A 249 -7.32 -7.82 -10.25
CA LEU A 249 -6.76 -8.68 -9.22
C LEU A 249 -6.80 -10.16 -9.62
N ILE A 250 -5.95 -10.94 -8.99
CA ILE A 250 -5.90 -12.40 -9.15
C ILE A 250 -6.00 -13.07 -7.78
N HIS A 251 -6.58 -14.25 -7.73
CA HIS A 251 -6.68 -15.14 -6.58
C HIS A 251 -7.02 -14.45 -5.25
N TYR A 252 -6.02 -14.09 -4.42
CA TYR A 252 -6.22 -13.63 -3.06
C TYR A 252 -5.31 -12.45 -2.72
N GLY A 253 -5.87 -11.50 -1.97
CA GLY A 253 -5.14 -10.40 -1.33
C GLY A 253 -5.28 -9.05 -2.02
N CYS A 254 -5.23 -8.00 -1.21
CA CYS A 254 -5.30 -6.59 -1.59
C CYS A 254 -6.69 -6.09 -2.02
N GLU A 255 -7.75 -6.88 -1.86
CA GLU A 255 -9.11 -6.50 -2.24
C GLU A 255 -9.53 -5.21 -1.54
N GLU A 256 -9.30 -5.13 -0.21
CA GLU A 256 -9.65 -3.99 0.63
C GLU A 256 -8.93 -2.72 0.20
N ALA A 257 -7.62 -2.82 -0.01
CA ALA A 257 -6.80 -1.70 -0.44
C ALA A 257 -7.24 -1.19 -1.81
N TYR A 258 -7.40 -2.11 -2.77
CA TYR A 258 -7.74 -1.77 -4.14
C TYR A 258 -9.10 -1.06 -4.26
N ILE A 259 -10.13 -1.64 -3.64
CA ILE A 259 -11.48 -1.09 -3.74
C ILE A 259 -11.60 0.23 -2.98
N SER A 260 -10.94 0.35 -1.81
CA SER A 260 -11.00 1.56 -0.99
C SER A 260 -10.29 2.73 -1.62
N ILE A 261 -9.07 2.54 -2.17
CA ILE A 261 -8.35 3.59 -2.90
C ILE A 261 -9.20 4.09 -4.07
N LYS A 262 -9.78 3.18 -4.86
CA LYS A 262 -10.65 3.54 -5.99
C LYS A 262 -11.87 4.33 -5.56
N SER A 263 -12.54 3.90 -4.50
CA SER A 263 -13.71 4.58 -3.96
C SER A 263 -13.37 6.00 -3.52
N TRP A 264 -12.26 6.20 -2.81
CA TRP A 264 -11.80 7.53 -2.41
C TRP A 264 -11.44 8.41 -3.59
N MET A 265 -10.68 7.90 -4.55
CA MET A 265 -10.26 8.68 -5.72
C MET A 265 -11.45 9.05 -6.62
N GLN A 266 -12.46 8.19 -6.71
CA GLN A 266 -13.70 8.48 -7.44
C GLN A 266 -14.59 9.46 -6.70
N GLY A 267 -14.52 9.53 -5.36
CA GLY A 267 -15.22 10.50 -4.50
C GLY A 267 -16.35 9.95 -3.63
N GLY A 268 -16.65 8.65 -3.72
CA GLY A 268 -17.65 8.02 -2.85
C GLY A 268 -17.13 7.75 -1.44
N GLY A 269 -15.85 7.37 -1.33
CA GLY A 269 -15.22 7.07 -0.04
C GLY A 269 -15.67 5.76 0.60
N CYS A 270 -15.22 5.55 1.84
CA CYS A 270 -15.54 4.38 2.67
C CYS A 270 -16.17 4.85 3.98
N TYR A 271 -17.21 4.16 4.44
CA TYR A 271 -17.95 4.53 5.65
C TYR A 271 -18.18 3.32 6.53
N LEU A 272 -17.95 3.47 7.81
CA LEU A 272 -18.30 2.48 8.82
C LEU A 272 -19.79 2.57 9.14
N LEU A 273 -20.44 1.42 9.28
CA LEU A 273 -21.77 1.29 9.86
C LEU A 273 -21.65 0.75 11.30
N PRO A 274 -21.55 1.61 12.33
CA PRO A 274 -21.26 1.16 13.68
C PRO A 274 -22.32 0.23 14.27
N LYS A 275 -23.58 0.34 13.82
CA LYS A 275 -24.68 -0.54 14.25
C LYS A 275 -24.73 -1.88 13.51
N LEU A 276 -23.97 -2.02 12.40
CA LEU A 276 -23.87 -3.28 11.68
C LEU A 276 -22.70 -4.09 12.23
N GLU A 277 -22.94 -4.74 13.35
CA GLU A 277 -21.96 -5.61 13.99
C GLU A 277 -22.05 -7.03 13.45
N ILE A 278 -20.97 -7.53 12.87
CA ILE A 278 -20.89 -8.89 12.32
C ILE A 278 -19.72 -9.63 12.96
N GLY A 279 -19.99 -10.79 13.55
CA GLY A 279 -18.97 -11.64 14.14
C GLY A 279 -18.14 -12.33 13.05
N HIS A 280 -16.82 -12.33 13.21
CA HIS A 280 -15.86 -12.93 12.30
C HIS A 280 -14.97 -13.94 13.01
N ILE A 281 -14.90 -15.17 12.51
CA ILE A 281 -14.01 -16.21 13.03
C ILE A 281 -12.62 -16.04 12.41
N TYR A 282 -11.65 -15.59 13.21
CA TYR A 282 -10.27 -15.41 12.75
C TYR A 282 -9.54 -16.74 12.71
N ARG A 283 -9.03 -17.09 11.54
CA ARG A 283 -8.32 -18.35 11.31
C ARG A 283 -6.85 -18.24 11.71
N LYS A 284 -6.34 -19.27 12.36
CA LYS A 284 -4.90 -19.42 12.61
C LYS A 284 -4.14 -19.91 11.38
N LYS A 285 -4.82 -20.58 10.42
CA LYS A 285 -4.24 -21.13 9.18
C LYS A 285 -5.26 -21.06 8.06
N PHE A 286 -4.80 -20.78 6.85
CA PHE A 286 -5.64 -20.87 5.66
C PHE A 286 -5.91 -22.33 5.29
N PRO A 287 -7.13 -22.69 4.83
CA PRO A 287 -7.46 -24.05 4.38
C PRO A 287 -6.92 -24.37 2.98
N TYR A 288 -6.17 -23.47 2.38
CA TYR A 288 -5.58 -23.57 1.05
C TYR A 288 -4.19 -22.93 1.00
N LYS A 289 -3.42 -23.26 -0.04
CA LYS A 289 -2.10 -22.69 -0.25
C LYS A 289 -2.23 -21.29 -0.86
N LEU A 290 -1.53 -20.33 -0.27
CA LEU A 290 -1.31 -19.00 -0.84
C LEU A 290 0.03 -18.98 -1.58
N HIS A 291 0.08 -18.28 -2.69
CA HIS A 291 1.31 -18.08 -3.45
C HIS A 291 1.77 -16.63 -3.32
N SER A 292 2.99 -16.43 -2.84
CA SER A 292 3.55 -15.10 -2.56
C SER A 292 3.56 -14.19 -3.80
N PHE A 293 3.77 -14.75 -5.00
CA PHE A 293 3.79 -13.97 -6.22
C PHE A 293 2.41 -13.40 -6.60
N GLU A 294 1.31 -14.07 -6.21
CA GLU A 294 -0.06 -13.56 -6.44
C GLU A 294 -0.29 -12.30 -5.62
N TYR A 295 0.16 -12.32 -4.37
CA TYR A 295 0.18 -11.13 -3.51
C TYR A 295 1.02 -10.01 -4.12
N ALA A 296 2.27 -10.31 -4.48
CA ALA A 296 3.16 -9.34 -5.09
C ALA A 296 2.56 -8.74 -6.37
N TYR A 297 1.90 -9.57 -7.21
CA TYR A 297 1.21 -9.09 -8.40
C TYR A 297 0.07 -8.11 -8.05
N ASN A 298 -0.78 -8.45 -7.08
CA ASN A 298 -1.90 -7.60 -6.70
C ASN A 298 -1.43 -6.25 -6.14
N TYR A 299 -0.42 -6.23 -5.29
CA TYR A 299 0.20 -4.99 -4.80
C TYR A 299 0.80 -4.15 -5.92
N LEU A 300 1.54 -4.79 -6.83
CA LEU A 300 2.12 -4.10 -7.96
C LEU A 300 1.05 -3.61 -8.95
N LEU A 301 -0.03 -4.36 -9.18
CA LEU A 301 -1.15 -3.90 -9.99
C LEU A 301 -1.78 -2.62 -9.42
N ILE A 302 -2.00 -2.56 -8.11
CA ILE A 302 -2.53 -1.37 -7.44
C ILE A 302 -1.61 -0.18 -7.70
N SER A 303 -0.31 -0.36 -7.45
CA SER A 303 0.66 0.70 -7.68
C SER A 303 0.75 1.12 -9.14
N GLU A 304 0.80 0.17 -10.08
CA GLU A 304 0.90 0.44 -11.51
C GLU A 304 -0.31 1.19 -12.08
N THR A 305 -1.49 0.98 -11.50
CA THR A 305 -2.73 1.55 -12.03
C THR A 305 -3.20 2.81 -11.31
N LEU A 306 -2.84 2.98 -10.03
CA LEU A 306 -3.41 4.04 -9.18
C LEU A 306 -2.36 5.01 -8.61
N PHE A 307 -1.08 4.63 -8.52
CA PHE A 307 -0.08 5.46 -7.86
C PHE A 307 0.61 6.45 -8.81
N PRO A 308 1.09 7.58 -8.29
CA PRO A 308 2.05 8.43 -8.99
C PRO A 308 3.35 7.68 -9.29
N LEU A 309 4.10 8.16 -10.28
CA LEU A 309 5.28 7.44 -10.77
C LEU A 309 6.37 7.25 -9.70
N LYS A 310 6.57 8.23 -8.82
CA LYS A 310 7.44 8.11 -7.65
C LYS A 310 7.04 6.91 -6.78
N ASP A 311 5.78 6.86 -6.36
CA ASP A 311 5.27 5.81 -5.46
C ASP A 311 5.25 4.43 -6.15
N LYS A 312 5.12 4.37 -7.50
CA LYS A 312 5.34 3.12 -8.26
C LYS A 312 6.77 2.60 -8.11
N CYS A 313 7.78 3.47 -8.18
CA CYS A 313 9.18 3.06 -8.00
C CYS A 313 9.42 2.52 -6.57
N ILE A 314 8.88 3.20 -5.57
CA ILE A 314 8.96 2.76 -4.17
C ILE A 314 8.27 1.40 -3.99
N ALA A 315 7.04 1.23 -4.50
CA ALA A 315 6.29 -0.02 -4.41
C ALA A 315 7.04 -1.20 -5.04
N ARG A 316 7.65 -0.99 -6.20
CA ARG A 316 8.48 -2.00 -6.88
C ARG A 316 9.70 -2.37 -6.04
N ALA A 317 10.41 -1.38 -5.50
CA ALA A 317 11.62 -1.60 -4.71
C ALA A 317 11.31 -2.36 -3.41
N LEU A 318 10.19 -2.04 -2.75
CA LEU A 318 9.75 -2.73 -1.55
C LEU A 318 9.26 -4.15 -1.85
N ALA A 319 8.49 -4.36 -2.91
CA ALA A 319 8.08 -5.70 -3.32
C ALA A 319 9.30 -6.60 -3.61
N TRP A 320 10.33 -6.04 -4.27
CA TRP A 320 11.60 -6.74 -4.48
C TRP A 320 12.35 -7.03 -3.16
N LYS A 321 12.39 -6.07 -2.20
CA LYS A 321 12.98 -6.25 -0.87
C LYS A 321 12.32 -7.40 -0.11
N VAL A 322 10.98 -7.47 -0.15
CA VAL A 322 10.20 -8.48 0.61
C VAL A 322 10.44 -9.88 0.06
N ASP A 323 10.31 -10.07 -1.24
CA ASP A 323 10.54 -11.37 -1.90
C ASP A 323 10.92 -11.17 -3.38
N LYS A 324 12.21 -11.21 -3.67
CA LYS A 324 12.76 -11.02 -5.01
C LYS A 324 12.15 -11.98 -6.03
N HIS A 325 11.99 -13.27 -5.69
CA HIS A 325 11.46 -14.27 -6.61
C HIS A 325 9.98 -14.02 -6.93
N SER A 326 9.18 -13.72 -5.92
CA SER A 326 7.78 -13.36 -6.12
C SER A 326 7.62 -12.06 -6.91
N PHE A 327 8.49 -11.07 -6.68
CA PHE A 327 8.53 -9.84 -7.46
C PHE A 327 8.82 -10.11 -8.95
N GLU A 328 9.83 -10.91 -9.27
CA GLU A 328 10.20 -11.25 -10.66
C GLU A 328 9.03 -11.92 -11.39
N ASN A 329 8.38 -12.91 -10.75
CA ASN A 329 7.21 -13.57 -11.31
C ASN A 329 6.01 -12.63 -11.48
N ALA A 330 5.76 -11.75 -10.52
CA ALA A 330 4.71 -10.74 -10.60
C ALA A 330 4.97 -9.73 -11.73
N MET A 331 6.21 -9.29 -11.91
CA MET A 331 6.60 -8.40 -13.02
C MET A 331 6.43 -9.06 -14.40
N LEU A 332 6.74 -10.36 -14.52
CA LEU A 332 6.47 -11.12 -15.74
C LEU A 332 4.97 -11.16 -16.04
N LEU A 333 4.13 -11.42 -15.05
CA LEU A 333 2.67 -11.44 -15.24
C LEU A 333 2.12 -10.04 -15.56
N LEU A 334 2.64 -8.98 -14.93
CA LEU A 334 2.30 -7.59 -15.30
C LEU A 334 2.65 -7.28 -16.74
N GLN A 335 3.81 -7.73 -17.23
CA GLN A 335 4.23 -7.56 -18.61
C GLN A 335 3.32 -8.31 -19.59
N GLN A 336 2.96 -9.56 -19.29
CA GLN A 336 2.02 -10.36 -20.10
C GLN A 336 0.65 -9.69 -20.19
N ARG A 337 0.19 -9.03 -19.12
CA ARG A 337 -1.09 -8.33 -19.02
C ARG A 337 -0.99 -6.82 -19.30
N LYS A 338 0.12 -6.35 -19.86
CA LYS A 338 0.42 -4.93 -20.03
C LYS A 338 -0.71 -4.15 -20.70
N GLN A 339 -1.30 -4.66 -21.76
CA GLN A 339 -2.38 -3.98 -22.47
C GLN A 339 -3.62 -3.80 -21.59
N TYR A 340 -4.03 -4.84 -20.89
CA TYR A 340 -5.17 -4.80 -19.98
C TYR A 340 -4.92 -3.85 -18.80
N ASN A 341 -3.76 -3.95 -18.17
CA ASN A 341 -3.40 -3.09 -17.04
C ASN A 341 -3.32 -1.62 -17.46
N HIS A 342 -2.82 -1.35 -18.66
CA HIS A 342 -2.82 0.01 -19.22
C HIS A 342 -4.23 0.54 -19.46
N GLN A 343 -5.16 -0.28 -19.94
CA GLN A 343 -6.57 0.12 -20.09
C GLN A 343 -7.20 0.49 -18.73
N LEU A 344 -6.92 -0.27 -17.66
CA LEU A 344 -7.36 0.07 -16.30
C LEU A 344 -6.73 1.39 -15.82
N GLU A 345 -5.42 1.57 -15.99
CA GLU A 345 -4.73 2.80 -15.62
C GLU A 345 -5.33 4.03 -16.31
N GLN A 346 -5.56 3.94 -17.64
CA GLN A 346 -6.17 5.04 -18.40
C GLN A 346 -7.60 5.32 -17.95
N PHE A 347 -8.38 4.27 -17.69
CA PHE A 347 -9.72 4.44 -17.15
C PHE A 347 -9.68 5.18 -15.81
N TYR A 348 -8.80 4.79 -14.88
CA TYR A 348 -8.72 5.44 -13.55
C TYR A 348 -8.23 6.88 -13.67
N LYS A 349 -7.25 7.18 -14.49
CA LYS A 349 -6.77 8.55 -14.73
C LYS A 349 -7.85 9.48 -15.25
N THR A 350 -8.79 8.99 -16.04
CA THR A 350 -9.86 9.81 -16.64
C THR A 350 -11.10 9.94 -15.75
N HIS A 351 -11.39 8.93 -14.93
CA HIS A 351 -12.65 8.87 -14.17
C HIS A 351 -12.49 9.11 -12.66
N PHE A 352 -11.26 8.95 -12.09
CA PHE A 352 -11.01 9.11 -10.66
C PHE A 352 -10.31 10.43 -10.38
N ILE A 353 -11.05 11.52 -10.56
CA ILE A 353 -10.55 12.89 -10.46
C ILE A 353 -11.06 13.68 -9.25
N LYS A 354 -11.90 13.08 -8.40
CA LYS A 354 -12.52 13.76 -7.24
C LYS A 354 -11.52 14.00 -6.11
N LYS A 355 -10.75 12.96 -5.77
CA LYS A 355 -9.66 13.03 -4.80
C LYS A 355 -8.40 12.44 -5.44
N ASN A 356 -7.25 13.02 -5.18
CA ASN A 356 -5.99 12.49 -5.68
C ASN A 356 -5.40 11.43 -4.72
N TYR A 357 -4.38 10.73 -5.18
CA TYR A 357 -3.68 9.73 -4.39
C TYR A 357 -3.08 10.30 -3.09
N ALA A 358 -2.56 11.53 -3.12
CA ALA A 358 -1.98 12.18 -1.94
C ALA A 358 -3.02 12.38 -0.83
N TYR A 359 -4.27 12.70 -1.18
CA TYR A 359 -5.37 12.75 -0.21
C TYR A 359 -5.60 11.39 0.45
N VAL A 360 -5.67 10.31 -0.35
CA VAL A 360 -5.86 8.96 0.18
C VAL A 360 -4.73 8.56 1.11
N LYS A 361 -3.48 8.82 0.72
CA LYS A 361 -2.29 8.54 1.53
C LYS A 361 -2.36 9.28 2.86
N ARG A 362 -2.59 10.60 2.85
CA ARG A 362 -2.70 11.43 4.05
C ARG A 362 -3.82 10.97 5.00
N LEU A 363 -4.98 10.59 4.46
CA LEU A 363 -6.10 10.09 5.27
C LEU A 363 -5.70 8.82 6.04
N ASN A 364 -4.99 7.92 5.38
CA ASN A 364 -4.50 6.69 6.00
C ASN A 364 -3.42 6.97 7.04
N GLU A 365 -2.47 7.85 6.77
CA GLU A 365 -1.42 8.27 7.71
C GLU A 365 -2.01 8.90 8.98
N ILE A 366 -3.05 9.74 8.87
CA ILE A 366 -3.76 10.30 10.02
C ILE A 366 -4.43 9.19 10.85
N CYS A 367 -5.08 8.22 10.19
CA CYS A 367 -5.70 7.11 10.90
C CYS A 367 -4.66 6.22 11.60
N GLU A 368 -3.53 5.95 10.94
CA GLU A 368 -2.42 5.19 11.51
C GLU A 368 -1.87 5.87 12.77
N LYS A 369 -1.64 7.18 12.73
CA LYS A 369 -1.21 7.97 13.91
C LYS A 369 -2.17 7.84 15.08
N ILE A 370 -3.47 7.96 14.82
CA ILE A 370 -4.51 7.88 15.87
C ILE A 370 -4.60 6.45 16.43
N ALA A 371 -4.58 5.45 15.56
CA ALA A 371 -4.67 4.04 15.96
C ALA A 371 -3.48 3.61 16.84
N ASN A 372 -2.30 4.16 16.58
CA ASN A 372 -1.05 3.86 17.28
C ASN A 372 -0.76 4.84 18.44
N SER A 373 -1.61 5.84 18.69
CA SER A 373 -1.39 6.92 19.67
C SER A 373 -1.39 6.49 21.14
N LYS A 374 -1.39 5.20 21.45
CA LYS A 374 -1.26 4.69 22.82
C LYS A 374 0.10 5.00 23.49
N ASP A 375 1.11 5.40 22.73
CA ASP A 375 2.47 5.68 23.22
C ASP A 375 2.76 7.19 23.38
N ARG A 376 1.85 7.96 23.99
CA ARG A 376 2.09 9.38 24.34
C ARG A 376 3.12 9.61 25.46
N ILE A 377 3.80 8.58 25.96
CA ILE A 377 4.78 8.68 27.08
C ILE A 377 6.07 9.42 26.70
N CYS A 378 6.23 9.86 25.47
CA CYS A 378 7.51 10.35 24.97
C CYS A 378 7.60 11.86 24.64
N GLU A 379 6.48 12.61 24.66
CA GLU A 379 6.54 14.08 24.45
C GLU A 379 7.38 14.77 25.53
N ASP A 380 7.34 14.27 26.77
CA ASP A 380 8.13 14.77 27.89
C ASP A 380 9.65 14.46 27.80
N LEU A 381 10.06 13.61 26.85
CA LEU A 381 11.47 13.25 26.69
C LEU A 381 12.20 14.11 25.66
N ILE A 382 11.51 14.75 24.74
CA ILE A 382 12.14 15.56 23.68
C ILE A 382 13.03 16.65 24.26
N PRO A 383 12.60 17.49 25.24
CA PRO A 383 13.46 18.50 25.84
C PRO A 383 14.71 17.91 26.47
N LYS A 384 14.59 16.78 27.18
CA LYS A 384 15.75 16.11 27.82
C LYS A 384 16.73 15.53 26.81
N VAL A 385 16.23 15.07 25.65
CA VAL A 385 17.10 14.57 24.59
C VAL A 385 17.79 15.74 23.89
N LEU A 386 17.11 16.87 23.67
CA LEU A 386 17.73 18.07 23.12
C LEU A 386 18.84 18.59 24.04
N GLU A 387 18.61 18.67 25.34
CA GLU A 387 19.63 19.02 26.34
C GLU A 387 20.84 18.06 26.26
N TYR A 388 20.57 16.74 26.20
CA TYR A 388 21.62 15.74 26.03
C TYR A 388 22.41 15.93 24.72
N ILE A 389 21.72 16.26 23.60
CA ILE A 389 22.39 16.52 22.32
C ILE A 389 23.34 17.69 22.45
N VAL A 390 22.88 18.81 23.01
CA VAL A 390 23.70 20.02 23.23
C VAL A 390 24.94 19.71 24.10
N GLU A 391 24.75 18.93 25.18
CA GLU A 391 25.86 18.55 26.08
C GLU A 391 26.86 17.56 25.44
N SER A 392 26.40 16.79 24.44
CA SER A 392 27.14 15.64 23.89
C SER A 392 27.66 15.85 22.46
N ILE A 393 27.45 17.02 21.85
CA ILE A 393 28.02 17.33 20.54
C ILE A 393 29.54 17.43 20.67
N ASP A 394 30.24 16.55 19.95
CA ASP A 394 31.70 16.61 19.82
C ASP A 394 32.06 17.69 18.79
N PRO A 395 32.96 18.66 19.11
CA PRO A 395 33.47 19.64 18.14
C PRO A 395 34.09 19.02 16.88
N ASN A 396 34.50 17.75 16.96
CA ASN A 396 35.04 16.97 15.84
C ASN A 396 33.99 16.09 15.15
N MET A 397 32.74 16.23 15.52
CA MET A 397 31.65 15.48 14.85
C MET A 397 31.63 15.88 13.37
N GLY A 398 31.64 14.87 12.47
CA GLY A 398 31.52 15.10 11.03
C GLY A 398 30.20 15.76 10.64
N ILE A 399 30.17 16.39 9.47
CA ILE A 399 28.98 17.14 8.98
C ILE A 399 27.88 16.29 8.36
N GLY A 400 28.06 14.97 8.25
CA GLY A 400 27.15 14.06 7.55
C GLY A 400 25.76 13.91 8.15
N LEU A 401 24.86 13.30 7.40
CA LEU A 401 23.43 13.20 7.76
C LEU A 401 23.15 12.16 8.85
N TYR A 402 23.73 10.95 8.76
CA TYR A 402 23.34 9.86 9.68
C TYR A 402 23.96 9.99 11.07
N ASN A 403 25.22 10.36 11.14
CA ASN A 403 26.00 10.36 12.38
C ASN A 403 26.70 11.70 12.63
N GLY A 404 26.27 12.78 11.99
CA GLY A 404 26.92 14.07 12.04
C GLY A 404 25.96 15.24 12.23
N LEU A 405 26.48 16.43 12.10
CA LEU A 405 25.75 17.68 12.36
C LEU A 405 24.54 17.90 11.46
N ALA A 406 24.51 17.38 10.22
CA ALA A 406 23.33 17.47 9.38
C ALA A 406 22.13 16.70 9.97
N GLY A 407 22.36 15.59 10.67
CA GLY A 407 21.30 14.90 11.43
C GLY A 407 20.81 15.71 12.62
N VAL A 408 21.70 16.39 13.32
CA VAL A 408 21.37 17.32 14.42
C VAL A 408 20.55 18.49 13.88
N LEU A 409 21.00 19.12 12.80
CA LEU A 409 20.29 20.20 12.11
C LEU A 409 18.87 19.78 11.70
N ALA A 410 18.72 18.60 11.08
CA ALA A 410 17.42 18.08 10.69
C ALA A 410 16.46 17.96 11.89
N THR A 411 16.97 17.47 13.02
CA THR A 411 16.19 17.33 14.26
C THR A 411 15.80 18.69 14.83
N ALA A 412 16.74 19.63 14.91
CA ALA A 412 16.50 20.97 15.42
C ALA A 412 15.48 21.74 14.58
N LEU A 413 15.59 21.71 13.24
CA LEU A 413 14.64 22.36 12.33
C LEU A 413 13.21 21.81 12.47
N LEU A 414 13.06 20.50 12.67
CA LEU A 414 11.75 19.89 12.88
C LEU A 414 11.18 20.23 14.27
N CYS A 415 12.02 20.33 15.31
CA CYS A 415 11.60 20.82 16.63
C CYS A 415 11.10 22.26 16.52
N GLU A 416 11.85 23.16 15.90
CA GLU A 416 11.48 24.57 15.70
C GLU A 416 10.15 24.74 14.95
N LYS A 417 9.92 23.91 13.92
CA LYS A 417 8.65 23.92 13.19
C LYS A 417 7.45 23.55 14.06
N ASN A 418 7.63 22.61 14.99
CA ASN A 418 6.56 22.13 15.85
C ASN A 418 6.37 23.02 17.09
N GLU A 419 7.46 23.50 17.66
CA GLU A 419 7.46 24.34 18.87
C GLU A 419 8.59 25.39 18.77
N PRO A 420 8.31 26.60 18.25
CA PRO A 420 9.30 27.65 18.05
C PRO A 420 10.03 28.05 19.33
N GLY A 421 11.35 28.27 19.22
CA GLY A 421 12.22 28.62 20.34
C GLY A 421 12.78 27.42 21.13
N THR A 422 12.44 26.19 20.74
CA THR A 422 12.87 24.98 21.46
C THR A 422 14.30 24.55 21.10
N ALA A 423 14.73 24.75 19.86
CA ALA A 423 16.01 24.28 19.35
C ALA A 423 16.70 25.29 18.40
N GLU A 424 16.33 26.56 18.43
CA GLU A 424 16.81 27.63 17.53
C GLU A 424 18.34 27.74 17.52
N ASN A 425 18.95 27.87 18.69
CA ASN A 425 20.40 27.97 18.80
C ASN A 425 21.12 26.74 18.24
N LEU A 426 20.56 25.53 18.51
CA LEU A 426 21.11 24.29 18.01
C LEU A 426 21.03 24.22 16.47
N ALA A 427 19.96 24.73 15.88
CA ALA A 427 19.81 24.81 14.43
C ALA A 427 20.84 25.77 13.82
N ILE A 428 20.96 26.97 14.39
CA ILE A 428 21.92 28.01 13.93
C ILE A 428 23.36 27.50 14.01
N GLU A 429 23.80 27.03 15.18
CA GLU A 429 25.17 26.54 15.38
C GLU A 429 25.51 25.35 14.46
N SER A 430 24.57 24.43 14.30
CA SER A 430 24.75 23.28 13.39
C SER A 430 24.88 23.74 11.94
N TRP A 431 24.07 24.69 11.51
CA TRP A 431 24.10 25.24 10.16
C TRP A 431 25.38 26.00 9.87
N GLU A 432 25.79 26.92 10.76
CA GLU A 432 27.05 27.69 10.63
C GLU A 432 28.27 26.76 10.49
N HIS A 433 28.28 25.69 11.29
CA HIS A 433 29.39 24.73 11.21
C HIS A 433 29.39 23.97 9.89
N ILE A 434 28.21 23.48 9.43
CA ILE A 434 28.10 22.76 8.15
C ILE A 434 28.50 23.67 6.99
N SER A 435 27.96 24.89 6.93
CA SER A 435 28.25 25.86 5.87
C SER A 435 29.74 26.23 5.80
N ALA A 436 30.40 26.35 6.94
CA ALA A 436 31.85 26.62 7.02
C ALA A 436 32.68 25.47 6.44
N HIS A 437 32.27 24.20 6.66
CA HIS A 437 33.10 23.02 6.35
C HIS A 437 32.69 22.29 5.05
N ILE A 438 31.57 22.62 4.45
CA ILE A 438 31.07 21.94 3.25
C ILE A 438 32.05 22.05 2.06
N LYS A 439 32.84 23.11 1.98
CA LYS A 439 33.85 23.35 0.94
C LYS A 439 35.04 22.38 1.03
N ASP A 440 35.34 21.93 2.23
CA ASP A 440 36.49 21.07 2.53
C ASP A 440 36.11 19.59 2.55
N GLU A 441 34.81 19.28 2.43
CA GLU A 441 34.34 17.91 2.40
C GLU A 441 34.48 17.28 1.00
N PHE A 442 35.09 16.11 0.95
CA PHE A 442 35.30 15.33 -0.29
C PHE A 442 34.49 14.04 -0.34
N ASN A 443 33.98 13.60 0.80
CA ASN A 443 33.11 12.43 0.82
C ASN A 443 31.76 12.76 0.22
N ILE A 444 31.37 12.00 -0.80
CA ILE A 444 30.10 12.21 -1.52
C ILE A 444 28.98 11.24 -1.10
N ASP A 445 29.24 10.32 -0.17
CA ASP A 445 28.23 9.36 0.25
C ASP A 445 27.02 10.03 0.92
N PHE A 446 25.98 9.26 1.12
CA PHE A 446 24.73 9.78 1.71
C PHE A 446 24.79 9.81 3.25
N GLN A 447 25.48 8.85 3.84
CA GLN A 447 25.51 8.70 5.29
C GLN A 447 26.32 9.80 5.98
N SER A 448 27.53 10.03 5.49
CA SER A 448 28.55 10.85 6.15
C SER A 448 29.01 12.02 5.29
N GLY A 449 28.59 12.10 4.04
CA GLY A 449 29.10 13.02 3.04
C GLY A 449 28.04 13.94 2.42
N LEU A 450 28.44 14.51 1.29
CA LEU A 450 27.75 15.63 0.65
C LEU A 450 26.37 15.27 0.08
N SER A 451 26.14 14.04 -0.41
CA SER A 451 24.81 13.66 -0.93
C SER A 451 23.74 13.71 0.15
N GLY A 452 24.05 13.32 1.38
CA GLY A 452 23.11 13.40 2.50
C GLY A 452 22.84 14.83 2.97
N ILE A 453 23.88 15.67 2.99
CA ILE A 453 23.75 17.10 3.32
C ILE A 453 22.88 17.80 2.27
N GLY A 454 23.18 17.63 0.98
CA GLY A 454 22.40 18.22 -0.09
C GLY A 454 20.95 17.74 -0.11
N TRP A 455 20.71 16.46 0.20
CA TRP A 455 19.37 15.94 0.40
C TRP A 455 18.62 16.65 1.52
N LEU A 456 19.28 16.87 2.68
CA LEU A 456 18.68 17.57 3.81
C LEU A 456 18.33 19.02 3.47
N LEU A 457 19.23 19.75 2.82
CA LEU A 457 18.98 21.15 2.43
C LEU A 457 17.75 21.26 1.53
N ILE A 458 17.66 20.39 0.52
CA ILE A 458 16.51 20.35 -0.37
C ILE A 458 15.24 19.91 0.40
N TYR A 459 15.34 18.90 1.28
CA TYR A 459 14.22 18.49 2.14
C TYR A 459 13.73 19.67 2.98
N ALA A 460 14.62 20.39 3.63
CA ALA A 460 14.28 21.53 4.48
C ALA A 460 13.60 22.65 3.68
N SER A 461 14.07 22.95 2.48
CA SER A 461 13.42 23.91 1.58
C SER A 461 12.02 23.45 1.12
N TYR A 462 11.84 22.17 0.75
CA TYR A 462 10.53 21.63 0.39
C TYR A 462 9.51 21.74 1.52
N HIS A 463 9.95 21.57 2.76
CA HIS A 463 9.10 21.60 3.95
C HIS A 463 9.06 22.96 4.66
N GLN A 464 9.67 24.00 4.04
CA GLN A 464 9.73 25.37 4.59
C GLN A 464 10.33 25.42 6.00
N LEU A 465 11.42 24.66 6.20
CA LEU A 465 12.19 24.60 7.45
C LEU A 465 13.37 25.58 7.45
N LEU A 466 13.80 26.04 6.28
CA LEU A 466 14.84 27.04 6.07
C LEU A 466 14.28 28.16 5.22
N GLU A 467 14.58 29.39 5.61
CA GLU A 467 14.20 30.61 4.86
C GLU A 467 15.34 31.08 3.93
N ASP A 468 16.57 30.60 4.15
CA ASP A 468 17.76 30.98 3.41
C ASP A 468 17.79 30.40 1.98
N ASP A 469 18.49 31.12 1.08
CA ASP A 469 18.85 30.60 -0.25
C ASP A 469 20.00 29.59 -0.10
N ILE A 470 19.70 28.34 -0.38
CA ILE A 470 20.65 27.21 -0.26
C ILE A 470 21.38 26.89 -1.57
N GLU A 471 21.19 27.73 -2.61
CA GLU A 471 21.68 27.39 -3.96
C GLU A 471 23.21 27.41 -4.04
N GLU A 472 23.88 28.28 -3.27
CA GLU A 472 25.35 28.36 -3.26
C GLU A 472 25.97 27.08 -2.63
N GLU A 473 25.41 26.56 -1.55
CA GLU A 473 25.85 25.29 -0.95
C GLU A 473 25.56 24.11 -1.88
N LEU A 474 24.40 24.09 -2.52
CA LEU A 474 24.06 23.04 -3.48
C LEU A 474 25.00 23.05 -4.69
N LYS A 475 25.44 24.20 -5.19
CA LYS A 475 26.43 24.29 -6.27
C LYS A 475 27.80 23.66 -5.87
N ILE A 476 28.19 23.83 -4.64
CA ILE A 476 29.44 23.22 -4.13
C ILE A 476 29.31 21.70 -4.12
N ILE A 477 28.16 21.19 -3.65
CA ILE A 477 27.83 19.77 -3.62
C ILE A 477 27.75 19.21 -5.06
N ASP A 478 27.02 19.89 -5.94
CA ASP A 478 26.89 19.52 -7.36
C ASP A 478 28.28 19.35 -8.01
N TYR A 479 29.16 20.35 -7.81
CA TYR A 479 30.51 20.31 -8.35
C TYR A 479 31.32 19.11 -7.84
N ARG A 480 31.29 18.80 -6.55
CA ARG A 480 32.00 17.65 -5.97
C ARG A 480 31.46 16.31 -6.49
N ILE A 481 30.15 16.19 -6.65
CA ILE A 481 29.50 14.97 -7.15
C ILE A 481 29.87 14.75 -8.64
N ILE A 482 29.87 15.81 -9.46
CA ILE A 482 30.26 15.75 -10.87
C ILE A 482 31.74 15.32 -11.01
N GLN A 483 32.63 15.80 -10.14
CA GLN A 483 34.04 15.41 -10.15
C GLN A 483 34.28 13.97 -9.68
N SER A 484 33.31 13.33 -9.05
CA SER A 484 33.40 11.94 -8.63
C SER A 484 33.13 11.00 -9.79
N SER A 485 33.82 9.87 -9.84
CA SER A 485 33.56 8.84 -10.87
C SER A 485 32.64 7.77 -10.31
N ILE A 486 31.37 7.80 -10.69
CA ILE A 486 30.34 6.80 -10.31
C ILE A 486 30.68 5.43 -10.92
N LYS A 487 31.21 5.41 -12.12
CA LYS A 487 31.64 4.19 -12.82
C LYS A 487 32.69 3.37 -12.08
N ARG A 488 33.55 4.03 -11.30
CA ARG A 488 34.61 3.39 -10.52
C ARG A 488 34.12 2.92 -9.15
N ASN A 489 32.97 3.41 -8.69
CA ASN A 489 32.45 3.03 -7.39
C ASN A 489 31.84 1.62 -7.44
N ARG A 490 32.39 0.71 -6.63
CA ARG A 490 31.93 -0.68 -6.52
C ARG A 490 30.90 -0.87 -5.41
N ASP A 491 30.76 0.09 -4.53
CA ASP A 491 29.74 0.08 -3.48
C ASP A 491 28.40 0.50 -4.09
N LEU A 492 27.47 -0.46 -4.19
CA LEU A 492 26.13 -0.27 -4.76
C LEU A 492 25.08 -0.10 -3.68
N THR A 493 25.48 0.13 -2.42
CA THR A 493 24.55 0.37 -1.32
C THR A 493 24.04 1.81 -1.32
N PHE A 494 22.95 2.05 -0.61
CA PHE A 494 22.38 3.38 -0.49
C PHE A 494 23.21 4.30 0.44
N PRO A 495 23.56 3.88 1.66
CA PRO A 495 24.15 4.83 2.62
C PRO A 495 25.54 5.31 2.23
N THR A 496 26.41 4.41 1.77
CA THR A 496 27.84 4.67 1.55
C THR A 496 28.26 4.58 0.09
N GLY A 497 27.37 4.11 -0.78
CA GLY A 497 27.67 3.87 -2.18
C GLY A 497 26.91 4.79 -3.14
N VAL A 498 26.79 4.31 -4.38
CA VAL A 498 26.19 5.06 -5.49
C VAL A 498 24.71 5.36 -5.29
N GLY A 499 23.99 4.56 -4.50
CA GLY A 499 22.55 4.74 -4.27
C GLY A 499 22.21 6.11 -3.69
N GLY A 500 23.03 6.61 -2.75
CA GLY A 500 22.87 7.94 -2.18
C GLY A 500 23.12 9.07 -3.17
N VAL A 501 24.06 8.85 -4.08
CA VAL A 501 24.32 9.82 -5.16
C VAL A 501 23.13 9.91 -6.10
N TYR A 502 22.55 8.78 -6.55
CA TYR A 502 21.31 8.78 -7.35
C TYR A 502 20.15 9.46 -6.61
N CYS A 503 20.04 9.24 -5.30
CA CYS A 503 19.01 9.90 -4.47
C CYS A 503 19.16 11.43 -4.55
N TYR A 504 20.37 11.94 -4.30
CA TYR A 504 20.64 13.38 -4.38
C TYR A 504 20.36 13.94 -5.78
N VAL A 505 20.90 13.31 -6.83
CA VAL A 505 20.72 13.77 -8.21
C VAL A 505 19.24 13.81 -8.61
N VAL A 506 18.47 12.78 -8.27
CA VAL A 506 17.02 12.75 -8.51
C VAL A 506 16.34 13.93 -7.81
N LEU A 507 16.63 14.13 -6.53
CA LEU A 507 15.99 15.20 -5.76
C LEU A 507 16.42 16.59 -6.27
N ARG A 508 17.69 16.76 -6.61
CA ARG A 508 18.25 18.01 -7.15
C ARG A 508 17.60 18.39 -8.50
N LEU A 509 17.48 17.44 -9.42
CA LEU A 509 16.81 17.66 -10.71
C LEU A 509 15.33 18.04 -10.53
N LEU A 510 14.63 17.38 -9.61
CA LEU A 510 13.23 17.72 -9.33
C LEU A 510 13.10 19.10 -8.67
N PHE A 511 14.02 19.45 -7.77
CA PHE A 511 14.09 20.77 -7.15
C PHE A 511 14.30 21.85 -8.21
N GLN A 512 15.28 21.68 -9.09
CA GLN A 512 15.55 22.63 -10.17
C GLN A 512 14.35 22.80 -11.10
N ARG A 513 13.68 21.73 -11.48
CA ARG A 513 12.45 21.79 -12.30
C ARG A 513 11.31 22.51 -11.59
N LYS A 514 11.10 22.26 -10.29
CA LYS A 514 10.05 22.90 -9.49
C LYS A 514 10.25 24.42 -9.42
N PHE A 515 11.48 24.86 -9.17
CA PHE A 515 11.81 26.27 -9.00
C PHE A 515 12.32 26.94 -10.28
N LYS A 516 12.31 26.22 -11.42
CA LYS A 516 12.77 26.70 -12.73
C LYS A 516 14.21 27.18 -12.76
N ILE A 517 15.06 26.50 -12.00
CA ILE A 517 16.52 26.72 -11.94
C ILE A 517 17.16 25.91 -13.09
N GLN A 518 18.22 26.44 -13.70
CA GLN A 518 18.99 25.73 -14.72
C GLN A 518 19.62 24.45 -14.14
N SER A 519 19.68 23.38 -14.94
CA SER A 519 20.33 22.13 -14.51
C SER A 519 21.81 22.36 -14.16
N ALA A 520 22.23 21.85 -13.01
CA ALA A 520 23.61 21.89 -12.55
C ALA A 520 24.45 20.76 -13.16
N PHE A 521 23.80 19.71 -13.68
CA PHE A 521 24.48 18.51 -14.19
C PHE A 521 24.70 18.61 -15.69
N PRO A 522 25.97 18.50 -16.17
CA PRO A 522 26.26 18.48 -17.59
C PRO A 522 25.87 17.14 -18.24
N ASP A 523 25.70 17.17 -19.57
CA ASP A 523 25.20 16.02 -20.33
C ASP A 523 26.09 14.78 -20.19
N ASP A 524 27.42 14.95 -20.19
CA ASP A 524 28.37 13.85 -20.04
C ASP A 524 28.25 13.13 -18.68
N PHE A 525 27.99 13.87 -17.61
CA PHE A 525 27.70 13.28 -16.30
C PHE A 525 26.35 12.55 -16.27
N MET A 526 25.33 13.13 -16.91
CA MET A 526 24.02 12.48 -17.04
C MET A 526 24.10 11.20 -17.87
N ASP A 527 24.89 11.20 -18.95
CA ASP A 527 25.14 10.01 -19.76
C ASP A 527 25.88 8.92 -18.97
N GLU A 528 26.84 9.28 -18.10
CA GLU A 528 27.49 8.31 -17.21
C GLU A 528 26.47 7.64 -16.29
N LEU A 529 25.58 8.42 -15.66
CA LEU A 529 24.52 7.88 -14.80
C LEU A 529 23.56 6.96 -15.56
N ILE A 530 23.13 7.35 -16.75
CA ILE A 530 22.24 6.54 -17.60
C ILE A 530 22.89 5.20 -17.94
N ASN A 531 24.17 5.21 -18.36
CA ASN A 531 24.90 4.01 -18.75
C ASN A 531 25.14 3.04 -17.57
N GLU A 532 25.34 3.58 -16.36
CA GLU A 532 25.58 2.76 -15.17
C GLU A 532 24.28 2.23 -14.53
N ALA A 533 23.14 2.86 -14.79
CA ALA A 533 21.87 2.52 -14.16
C ALA A 533 21.49 1.03 -14.29
N ASP A 534 21.60 0.46 -15.51
CA ASP A 534 21.25 -0.94 -15.75
C ASP A 534 22.23 -1.91 -15.06
N ARG A 535 23.52 -1.58 -15.01
CA ARG A 535 24.53 -2.35 -14.27
C ARG A 535 24.22 -2.36 -12.77
N ILE A 536 23.87 -1.20 -12.21
CA ILE A 536 23.54 -1.07 -10.80
C ILE A 536 22.28 -1.89 -10.48
N LEU A 537 21.21 -1.75 -11.25
CA LEU A 537 19.97 -2.50 -11.07
C LEU A 537 20.15 -4.01 -11.13
N ALA A 538 21.06 -4.49 -12.01
CA ALA A 538 21.35 -5.92 -12.14
C ALA A 538 22.18 -6.49 -10.97
N SER A 539 22.92 -5.64 -10.24
CA SER A 539 23.94 -6.07 -9.28
C SER A 539 23.68 -5.66 -7.84
N THR A 540 22.86 -4.65 -7.59
CA THR A 540 22.56 -4.18 -6.23
C THR A 540 21.64 -5.14 -5.48
N ASN A 541 21.83 -5.23 -4.15
CA ASN A 541 20.91 -5.87 -3.22
C ASN A 541 20.26 -4.86 -2.26
N ASP A 542 20.37 -3.57 -2.57
CA ASP A 542 19.82 -2.49 -1.77
C ASP A 542 18.57 -1.90 -2.44
N TRP A 543 17.41 -2.01 -1.78
CA TRP A 543 16.14 -1.58 -2.33
C TRP A 543 16.04 -0.05 -2.48
N ARG A 544 16.73 0.73 -1.63
CA ARG A 544 16.76 2.19 -1.75
C ARG A 544 17.55 2.61 -2.99
N THR A 545 18.68 1.95 -3.22
CA THR A 545 19.43 2.12 -4.46
C THR A 545 18.56 1.80 -5.68
N MET A 546 17.86 0.67 -5.68
CA MET A 546 16.94 0.32 -6.78
C MET A 546 15.86 1.38 -6.98
N ASN A 547 15.24 1.85 -5.90
CA ASN A 547 14.20 2.87 -5.95
C ASN A 547 14.69 4.14 -6.65
N TYR A 548 15.82 4.68 -6.24
CA TYR A 548 16.34 5.93 -6.80
C TYR A 548 16.90 5.78 -8.21
N VAL A 549 17.50 4.64 -8.54
CA VAL A 549 17.90 4.36 -9.93
C VAL A 549 16.67 4.21 -10.84
N TRP A 550 15.58 3.60 -10.38
CA TRP A 550 14.33 3.58 -11.17
C TRP A 550 13.69 4.97 -11.28
N GLN A 551 13.68 5.76 -10.22
CA GLN A 551 13.20 7.14 -10.30
C GLN A 551 14.04 7.96 -11.28
N PHE A 552 15.37 7.82 -11.27
CA PHE A 552 16.26 8.46 -12.23
C PHE A 552 15.93 8.08 -13.67
N LYS A 553 15.75 6.80 -13.98
CA LYS A 553 15.38 6.33 -15.35
C LYS A 553 14.03 6.88 -15.85
N VAL A 554 13.19 7.38 -14.99
CA VAL A 554 11.88 7.96 -15.35
C VAL A 554 11.75 9.43 -14.92
N ILE A 555 12.86 10.08 -14.60
CA ILE A 555 12.92 11.40 -13.97
C ILE A 555 12.08 12.45 -14.72
N GLU A 556 12.13 12.46 -16.05
CA GLU A 556 11.40 13.41 -16.90
C GLU A 556 9.87 13.29 -16.78
N ARG A 557 9.39 12.13 -16.29
CA ARG A 557 7.96 11.83 -16.13
C ARG A 557 7.46 12.04 -14.70
N ILE A 558 8.38 12.26 -13.75
CA ILE A 558 8.00 12.54 -12.36
C ILE A 558 7.54 13.99 -12.27
N ASP A 559 6.38 14.22 -11.67
CA ASP A 559 5.88 15.56 -11.43
C ASP A 559 6.68 16.25 -10.30
N ALA A 560 7.48 17.24 -10.67
CA ALA A 560 8.33 17.98 -9.75
C ALA A 560 7.53 18.89 -8.79
N ILE A 561 6.32 19.31 -9.17
CA ILE A 561 5.49 20.22 -8.35
C ILE A 561 4.94 19.48 -7.13
N THR A 562 4.42 18.28 -7.35
CA THR A 562 3.81 17.46 -6.31
C THR A 562 4.80 16.52 -5.61
N TYR A 563 6.04 16.45 -6.09
CA TYR A 563 7.08 15.64 -5.44
C TYR A 563 7.38 16.19 -4.04
N SER A 564 7.47 15.30 -3.07
CA SER A 564 7.88 15.64 -1.70
C SER A 564 8.84 14.56 -1.18
N PRO A 565 10.05 14.92 -0.76
CA PRO A 565 10.98 13.98 -0.14
C PRO A 565 10.52 13.57 1.25
N SER A 566 10.90 12.36 1.70
CA SER A 566 10.55 11.83 3.01
C SER A 566 11.74 11.13 3.67
N PHE A 567 11.92 11.31 4.97
CA PHE A 567 12.93 10.59 5.75
C PHE A 567 12.78 9.07 5.67
N TYR A 568 11.56 8.55 5.61
CA TYR A 568 11.30 7.11 5.50
C TYR A 568 11.86 6.47 4.21
N GLU A 569 12.07 7.26 3.19
CA GLU A 569 12.64 6.78 1.93
C GLU A 569 14.17 6.61 1.99
N VAL A 570 14.81 7.26 2.96
CA VAL A 570 16.28 7.33 3.02
C VAL A 570 16.85 6.65 4.25
N VAL A 571 16.11 6.53 5.34
CA VAL A 571 16.58 5.90 6.58
C VAL A 571 15.46 5.19 7.32
N ASP A 572 15.78 4.07 7.99
CA ASP A 572 14.86 3.40 8.92
C ASP A 572 14.93 4.14 10.26
N LEU A 573 13.90 4.93 10.56
CA LEU A 573 13.84 5.71 11.78
C LEU A 573 13.39 4.84 12.96
N PRO A 574 14.03 4.92 14.15
CA PRO A 574 13.58 4.17 15.32
C PRO A 574 12.20 4.62 15.81
N ASP A 575 11.38 3.68 16.27
CA ASP A 575 10.00 3.94 16.72
C ASP A 575 9.91 4.50 18.15
N TYR A 576 10.99 4.41 18.94
CA TYR A 576 10.96 4.81 20.34
C TYR A 576 12.27 5.48 20.80
N ILE A 577 12.16 6.34 21.81
CA ILE A 577 13.33 6.91 22.54
C ILE A 577 13.60 6.00 23.74
N PRO A 578 14.79 5.40 23.87
CA PRO A 578 15.13 4.61 25.05
C PRO A 578 15.03 5.45 26.33
N SER A 579 14.40 4.90 27.37
CA SER A 579 14.23 5.59 28.66
C SER A 579 15.54 5.82 29.42
N ASN A 580 16.59 5.05 29.12
CA ASN A 580 17.89 5.16 29.77
C ASN A 580 18.89 5.89 28.86
N LYS A 581 19.43 7.04 29.32
CA LYS A 581 20.44 7.87 28.65
C LYS A 581 21.68 7.08 28.18
N VAL A 582 22.07 6.01 28.86
CA VAL A 582 23.21 5.15 28.47
C VAL A 582 23.05 4.53 27.07
N HIS A 583 21.82 4.39 26.60
CA HIS A 583 21.53 3.86 25.27
C HIS A 583 21.29 4.93 24.21
N TRP A 584 21.43 6.20 24.55
CA TRP A 584 21.23 7.28 23.59
C TRP A 584 22.46 7.42 22.69
N LYS A 585 22.22 7.38 21.39
CA LYS A 585 23.25 7.64 20.35
C LYS A 585 22.79 8.81 19.51
N ILE A 586 23.64 9.82 19.34
CA ILE A 586 23.39 10.96 18.46
C ILE A 586 23.55 10.50 17.01
N SER A 587 22.49 9.97 16.43
CA SER A 587 22.45 9.52 15.02
C SER A 587 21.01 9.35 14.56
N LEU A 588 20.78 9.32 13.24
CA LEU A 588 19.45 9.03 12.66
C LEU A 588 18.98 7.60 12.97
N LYS A 589 19.86 6.67 13.28
CA LYS A 589 19.51 5.32 13.78
C LYS A 589 19.45 5.25 15.32
N GLY A 590 19.50 6.38 15.98
CA GLY A 590 19.41 6.54 17.43
C GLY A 590 18.41 7.62 17.81
N VAL A 591 18.73 8.42 18.85
CA VAL A 591 17.79 9.41 19.40
C VAL A 591 17.36 10.50 18.42
N LEU A 592 18.24 10.95 17.51
CA LEU A 592 17.85 11.92 16.48
C LEU A 592 16.73 11.38 15.62
N GLY A 593 16.87 10.15 15.11
CA GLY A 593 15.87 9.52 14.28
C GLY A 593 14.56 9.25 15.03
N SER A 594 14.64 8.91 16.32
CA SER A 594 13.45 8.72 17.15
C SER A 594 12.66 10.04 17.34
N ILE A 595 13.34 11.17 17.51
CA ILE A 595 12.69 12.49 17.55
C ILE A 595 12.10 12.82 16.19
N ILE A 596 12.87 12.69 15.10
CA ILE A 596 12.40 12.94 13.74
C ILE A 596 11.14 12.11 13.46
N ASN A 597 11.19 10.80 13.76
CA ASN A 597 10.03 9.92 13.58
C ASN A 597 8.77 10.41 14.31
N LYS A 598 8.94 10.97 15.52
CA LYS A 598 7.83 11.54 16.28
C LYS A 598 7.30 12.84 15.71
N LEU A 599 8.18 13.71 15.23
CA LEU A 599 7.80 15.03 14.74
C LEU A 599 7.18 15.00 13.34
N ILE A 600 7.53 14.01 12.51
CA ILE A 600 6.97 13.85 11.16
C ILE A 600 5.73 12.95 11.13
N ASN A 601 5.50 12.13 12.16
CA ASN A 601 4.29 11.34 12.37
C ASN A 601 3.24 12.12 13.16
#